data_7001ce7309c2b4ee2b437d685236ca16
#
_entry.id   7001ce7309c2b4ee2b437d685236ca16
#
_cell.length_a   1.000
_cell.length_b   1.000
_cell.length_c   1.000
_cell.angle_alpha   90.00
_cell.angle_beta   90.00
_cell.angle_gamma   90.00
#
_symmetry.space_group_name_H-M   'P 1'
#
loop_
_entity.id
_entity.type
_entity.pdbx_description
1 polymer ?
#
loop_
_entity_poly.entity_id
_entity_poly.type
_entity_poly.pdbx_seq_one_letter_code
_entity_poly.pdbx_strand_id
1 'polypeptide(L)'
;MAANEHGGKLLEVSGLTMDFGGLRAIDDVGLDIFAGEIVALIGPNGAGKTTFFNCVTGIYEPTLGEVRIHPPGGASRRINGMKPNRITALGMARTFQNIRLFPAMTVLENVMIGRHCRTSTSIVDAILGSRKAAREEQECVEKSYQLLKKVGLAEVAGEFSRNLAYGAQRRLEIARALATDPFLLLLDEPAAGMNPQETHELDALITRIRDEEKVAILLIEHDMKLVMNISDRIYVMEYGKKIAQGTPQEIKENPKVIEAYLGEEAHA
;
A
#
# COMPACT_ATOMS: atom_id res chain seq x y z
N MET A 1 21.51 -7.31 19.59
CA MET A 1 21.42 -7.06 18.13
C MET A 1 20.85 -8.34 17.52
N ALA A 2 19.53 -8.40 17.33
CA ALA A 2 18.90 -9.51 16.62
C ALA A 2 19.29 -9.37 15.12
N ALA A 3 19.89 -10.42 14.57
CA ALA A 3 20.21 -10.48 13.15
C ALA A 3 18.90 -10.39 12.35
N ASN A 4 18.82 -9.45 11.41
CA ASN A 4 17.71 -9.30 10.48
C ASN A 4 17.55 -10.60 9.68
N GLU A 5 16.55 -11.40 10.02
CA GLU A 5 16.06 -12.52 9.21
C GLU A 5 15.32 -12.04 7.94
N HIS A 6 15.16 -10.74 7.79
CA HIS A 6 14.46 -10.11 6.67
C HIS A 6 15.44 -9.84 5.52
N GLY A 7 14.96 -9.93 4.29
CA GLY A 7 15.71 -9.64 3.08
C GLY A 7 16.22 -8.18 3.01
N GLY A 8 16.71 -7.73 1.86
CA GLY A 8 17.23 -6.37 1.68
C GLY A 8 16.20 -5.27 1.96
N LYS A 9 16.68 -4.09 2.37
CA LYS A 9 15.84 -2.90 2.58
C LYS A 9 15.17 -2.51 1.25
N LEU A 10 13.88 -2.20 1.28
CA LEU A 10 13.07 -1.79 0.11
C LEU A 10 12.66 -0.32 0.16
N LEU A 11 12.34 0.19 1.35
CA LEU A 11 12.02 1.59 1.58
C LEU A 11 12.85 2.11 2.75
N GLU A 12 13.37 3.32 2.60
CA GLU A 12 14.06 4.08 3.64
C GLU A 12 13.52 5.50 3.66
N VAL A 13 13.01 5.90 4.81
CA VAL A 13 12.56 7.27 5.08
C VAL A 13 13.39 7.82 6.21
N SER A 14 14.05 8.96 5.99
CA SER A 14 14.95 9.57 6.96
C SER A 14 14.59 11.04 7.16
N GLY A 15 14.30 11.42 8.43
CA GLY A 15 14.09 12.80 8.81
C GLY A 15 12.91 13.48 8.12
N LEU A 16 11.87 12.71 7.75
CA LEU A 16 10.74 13.22 6.99
C LEU A 16 10.01 14.29 7.79
N THR A 17 9.96 15.51 7.23
CA THR A 17 9.25 16.65 7.81
C THR A 17 8.32 17.24 6.76
N MET A 18 7.10 17.56 7.16
CA MET A 18 6.10 18.17 6.27
C MET A 18 5.41 19.32 6.95
N ASP A 19 5.58 20.52 6.40
CA ASP A 19 4.95 21.76 6.84
C ASP A 19 3.87 22.20 5.84
N PHE A 20 2.69 22.57 6.34
CA PHE A 20 1.63 23.22 5.59
C PHE A 20 1.45 24.65 6.11
N GLY A 21 2.12 25.60 5.47
CA GLY A 21 2.17 26.98 5.99
C GLY A 21 2.78 27.02 7.40
N GLY A 22 1.99 27.42 8.41
CA GLY A 22 2.44 27.46 9.80
C GLY A 22 2.25 26.16 10.60
N LEU A 23 1.62 25.12 10.01
CA LEU A 23 1.35 23.85 10.67
C LEU A 23 2.38 22.79 10.27
N ARG A 24 3.12 22.26 11.24
CA ARG A 24 3.97 21.09 11.06
C ARG A 24 3.15 19.81 11.25
N ALA A 25 2.87 19.11 10.14
CA ALA A 25 2.08 17.89 10.13
C ALA A 25 2.92 16.63 10.36
N ILE A 26 4.21 16.66 10.02
CA ILE A 26 5.20 15.61 10.29
C ILE A 26 6.49 16.28 10.74
N ASP A 27 7.13 15.73 11.78
CA ASP A 27 8.34 16.27 12.38
C ASP A 27 9.36 15.14 12.60
N ASP A 28 10.39 15.10 11.74
CA ASP A 28 11.56 14.21 11.83
C ASP A 28 11.21 12.71 11.92
N VAL A 29 10.31 12.22 11.05
CA VAL A 29 9.89 10.81 11.06
C VAL A 29 10.81 9.97 10.17
N GLY A 30 11.34 8.88 10.74
CA GLY A 30 12.10 7.85 10.04
C GLY A 30 11.40 6.49 10.09
N LEU A 31 11.40 5.76 8.95
CA LEU A 31 10.80 4.45 8.81
C LEU A 31 11.56 3.65 7.74
N ASP A 32 11.79 2.36 8.01
CA ASP A 32 12.38 1.42 7.06
C ASP A 32 11.43 0.25 6.80
N ILE A 33 11.45 -0.31 5.58
CA ILE A 33 10.75 -1.54 5.23
C ILE A 33 11.72 -2.50 4.54
N PHE A 34 11.68 -3.77 4.94
CA PHE A 34 12.49 -4.82 4.35
C PHE A 34 11.66 -5.78 3.51
N ALA A 35 12.30 -6.53 2.65
CA ALA A 35 11.63 -7.52 1.81
C ALA A 35 10.93 -8.59 2.65
N GLY A 36 9.68 -8.91 2.30
CA GLY A 36 8.87 -9.90 2.99
C GLY A 36 8.25 -9.44 4.31
N GLU A 37 8.37 -8.15 4.69
CA GLU A 37 7.71 -7.59 5.88
C GLU A 37 6.28 -7.09 5.60
N ILE A 38 5.42 -7.24 6.60
CA ILE A 38 4.22 -6.42 6.78
C ILE A 38 4.51 -5.43 7.92
N VAL A 39 4.59 -4.16 7.56
CA VAL A 39 4.82 -3.06 8.52
C VAL A 39 3.54 -2.26 8.67
N ALA A 40 3.08 -2.05 9.90
CA ALA A 40 1.96 -1.16 10.18
C ALA A 40 2.44 0.22 10.65
N LEU A 41 1.74 1.27 10.20
CA LEU A 41 1.85 2.63 10.69
C LEU A 41 0.54 3.00 11.38
N ILE A 42 0.55 3.09 12.71
CA ILE A 42 -0.62 3.36 13.52
C ILE A 42 -0.49 4.68 14.28
N GLY A 43 -1.56 5.10 14.91
CA GLY A 43 -1.62 6.28 15.76
C GLY A 43 -2.99 6.93 15.74
N PRO A 44 -3.26 7.87 16.66
CA PRO A 44 -4.51 8.61 16.75
C PRO A 44 -4.89 9.35 15.47
N ASN A 45 -6.15 9.83 15.40
CA ASN A 45 -6.59 10.70 14.33
C ASN A 45 -5.79 12.01 14.36
N GLY A 46 -5.38 12.50 13.19
CA GLY A 46 -4.51 13.69 13.13
C GLY A 46 -3.03 13.44 13.42
N ALA A 47 -2.59 12.21 13.73
CA ALA A 47 -1.18 11.88 13.99
C ALA A 47 -0.23 12.08 12.80
N GLY A 48 -0.76 12.35 11.58
CA GLY A 48 0.05 12.57 10.38
C GLY A 48 0.22 11.36 9.46
N LYS A 49 -0.43 10.21 9.74
CA LYS A 49 -0.29 8.96 8.97
C LYS A 49 -0.56 9.13 7.48
N THR A 50 -1.70 9.69 7.11
CA THR A 50 -2.07 9.94 5.71
C THR A 50 -1.13 10.93 5.04
N THR A 51 -0.66 11.95 5.78
CA THR A 51 0.36 12.89 5.28
C THR A 51 1.67 12.17 4.99
N PHE A 52 2.11 11.27 5.87
CA PHE A 52 3.28 10.40 5.66
C PHE A 52 3.14 9.58 4.38
N PHE A 53 2.01 8.88 4.18
CA PHE A 53 1.74 8.12 2.95
C PHE A 53 1.76 9.01 1.71
N ASN A 54 1.19 10.22 1.80
CA ASN A 54 1.18 11.16 0.68
C ASN A 54 2.59 11.64 0.31
N CYS A 55 3.47 11.83 1.30
CA CYS A 55 4.88 12.16 1.04
C CYS A 55 5.63 10.98 0.39
N VAL A 56 5.48 9.78 0.94
CA VAL A 56 6.16 8.57 0.45
C VAL A 56 5.69 8.20 -0.96
N THR A 57 4.43 8.48 -1.31
CA THR A 57 3.87 8.17 -2.64
C THR A 57 3.95 9.32 -3.65
N GLY A 58 4.61 10.44 -3.28
CA GLY A 58 4.86 11.58 -4.18
C GLY A 58 3.62 12.44 -4.47
N ILE A 59 2.57 12.35 -3.64
CA ILE A 59 1.43 13.27 -3.68
C ILE A 59 1.84 14.61 -3.08
N TYR A 60 2.64 14.56 -1.98
CA TYR A 60 3.26 15.74 -1.41
C TYR A 60 4.79 15.61 -1.50
N GLU A 61 5.45 16.71 -1.77
CA GLU A 61 6.90 16.80 -1.64
C GLU A 61 7.23 17.19 -0.19
N PRO A 62 7.99 16.37 0.57
CA PRO A 62 8.33 16.71 1.95
C PRO A 62 9.17 17.97 2.03
N THR A 63 8.94 18.77 3.09
CA THR A 63 9.69 20.01 3.34
C THR A 63 11.16 19.71 3.66
N LEU A 64 11.43 18.68 4.46
CA LEU A 64 12.77 18.18 4.79
C LEU A 64 12.78 16.65 4.78
N GLY A 65 13.99 16.09 4.79
CA GLY A 65 14.22 14.65 4.85
C GLY A 65 14.28 14.00 3.48
N GLU A 66 14.43 12.71 3.49
CA GLU A 66 14.66 11.92 2.28
C GLU A 66 13.82 10.64 2.28
N VAL A 67 13.26 10.33 1.11
CA VAL A 67 12.58 9.06 0.82
C VAL A 67 13.37 8.34 -0.26
N ARG A 68 13.86 7.15 0.05
CA ARG A 68 14.61 6.28 -0.88
C ARG A 68 13.91 4.95 -1.05
N ILE A 69 13.90 4.46 -2.26
CA ILE A 69 13.51 3.09 -2.58
C ILE A 69 14.72 2.29 -3.05
N HIS A 70 14.69 1.00 -2.76
CA HIS A 70 15.72 0.04 -3.13
C HIS A 70 15.06 -1.12 -3.90
N PRO A 71 14.76 -0.93 -5.21
CA PRO A 71 14.12 -1.97 -6.00
C PRO A 71 14.98 -3.25 -6.01
N PRO A 72 14.39 -4.44 -5.90
CA PRO A 72 15.11 -5.71 -6.00
C PRO A 72 15.94 -5.78 -7.28
N GLY A 73 17.25 -6.05 -7.15
CA GLY A 73 18.18 -6.09 -8.29
C GLY A 73 18.48 -4.75 -8.96
N GLY A 74 17.96 -3.64 -8.41
CA GLY A 74 18.17 -2.28 -8.93
C GLY A 74 19.03 -1.40 -8.03
N ALA A 75 19.38 -0.21 -8.53
CA ALA A 75 20.08 0.79 -7.75
C ALA A 75 19.11 1.54 -6.81
N SER A 76 19.60 1.90 -5.61
CA SER A 76 18.90 2.80 -4.70
C SER A 76 18.56 4.12 -5.38
N ARG A 77 17.35 4.62 -5.15
CA ARG A 77 16.85 5.85 -5.77
C ARG A 77 16.08 6.72 -4.78
N ARG A 78 16.47 7.99 -4.70
CA ARG A 78 15.68 9.03 -4.04
C ARG A 78 14.44 9.32 -4.88
N ILE A 79 13.27 9.41 -4.24
CA ILE A 79 11.99 9.63 -4.92
C ILE A 79 11.28 10.94 -4.54
N ASN A 80 11.88 11.78 -3.68
CA ASN A 80 11.32 13.10 -3.35
C ASN A 80 11.01 13.90 -4.63
N GLY A 81 9.84 14.53 -4.70
CA GLY A 81 9.38 15.32 -5.85
C GLY A 81 9.03 14.50 -7.11
N MET A 82 9.14 13.17 -7.06
CA MET A 82 8.69 12.33 -8.17
C MET A 82 7.17 12.22 -8.20
N LYS A 83 6.59 12.26 -9.40
CA LYS A 83 5.15 12.07 -9.58
C LYS A 83 4.73 10.64 -9.23
N PRO A 84 3.51 10.42 -8.65
CA PRO A 84 3.04 9.10 -8.22
C PRO A 84 3.11 8.02 -9.31
N ASN A 85 2.76 8.34 -10.55
CA ASN A 85 2.83 7.37 -11.66
C ASN A 85 4.26 6.88 -11.94
N ARG A 86 5.28 7.70 -11.73
CA ARG A 86 6.69 7.29 -11.87
C ARG A 86 7.12 6.41 -10.72
N ILE A 87 6.66 6.71 -9.50
CA ILE A 87 6.93 5.90 -8.32
C ILE A 87 6.28 4.51 -8.49
N THR A 88 5.03 4.45 -9.00
CA THR A 88 4.37 3.18 -9.31
C THR A 88 5.13 2.39 -10.38
N ALA A 89 5.62 3.03 -11.43
CA ALA A 89 6.44 2.37 -12.45
C ALA A 89 7.76 1.80 -11.90
N LEU A 90 8.29 2.38 -10.81
CA LEU A 90 9.46 1.85 -10.10
C LEU A 90 9.15 0.65 -9.20
N GLY A 91 7.86 0.30 -9.00
CA GLY A 91 7.44 -0.87 -8.25
C GLY A 91 6.89 -0.60 -6.86
N MET A 92 6.41 0.61 -6.56
CA MET A 92 5.72 0.95 -5.32
C MET A 92 4.28 1.34 -5.62
N ALA A 93 3.32 0.47 -5.27
CA ALA A 93 1.89 0.69 -5.50
C ALA A 93 1.17 1.12 -4.22
N ARG A 94 0.03 1.81 -4.37
CA ARG A 94 -0.83 2.24 -3.26
C ARG A 94 -2.31 2.01 -3.59
N THR A 95 -3.08 1.57 -2.59
CA THR A 95 -4.54 1.74 -2.55
C THR A 95 -4.89 3.07 -1.90
N PHE A 96 -6.15 3.47 -1.97
CA PHE A 96 -6.63 4.71 -1.38
C PHE A 96 -7.70 4.42 -0.34
N GLN A 97 -7.81 5.26 0.69
CA GLN A 97 -8.84 5.16 1.71
C GLN A 97 -10.25 5.11 1.08
N ASN A 98 -10.54 6.01 0.16
CA ASN A 98 -11.76 5.95 -0.66
C ASN A 98 -11.50 5.12 -1.93
N ILE A 99 -12.32 4.11 -2.17
CA ILE A 99 -12.22 3.23 -3.33
C ILE A 99 -12.25 4.05 -4.63
N ARG A 100 -11.23 3.86 -5.47
CA ARG A 100 -11.09 4.57 -6.75
C ARG A 100 -11.12 3.60 -7.92
N LEU A 101 -12.20 2.84 -8.04
CA LEU A 101 -12.44 1.99 -9.20
C LEU A 101 -13.05 2.78 -10.37
N PHE A 102 -12.96 2.22 -11.56
CA PHE A 102 -13.68 2.71 -12.74
C PHE A 102 -15.06 2.04 -12.79
N PRO A 103 -16.14 2.71 -12.32
CA PRO A 103 -17.41 2.06 -12.05
C PRO A 103 -18.14 1.55 -13.30
N ALA A 104 -17.83 2.12 -14.46
CA ALA A 104 -18.37 1.74 -15.77
C ALA A 104 -17.53 0.69 -16.51
N MET A 105 -16.46 0.18 -15.87
CA MET A 105 -15.62 -0.91 -16.39
C MET A 105 -15.90 -2.18 -15.64
N THR A 106 -15.65 -3.31 -16.30
CA THR A 106 -15.73 -4.64 -15.70
C THR A 106 -14.63 -4.83 -14.64
N VAL A 107 -14.80 -5.83 -13.81
CA VAL A 107 -13.84 -6.28 -12.82
C VAL A 107 -12.48 -6.58 -13.47
N LEU A 108 -12.49 -7.30 -14.60
CA LEU A 108 -11.29 -7.62 -15.33
C LEU A 108 -10.61 -6.36 -15.91
N GLU A 109 -11.36 -5.48 -16.57
CA GLU A 109 -10.83 -4.23 -17.15
C GLU A 109 -10.19 -3.33 -16.10
N ASN A 110 -10.76 -3.25 -14.89
CA ASN A 110 -10.16 -2.51 -13.78
C ASN A 110 -8.75 -3.02 -13.43
N VAL A 111 -8.54 -4.34 -13.43
CA VAL A 111 -7.21 -4.91 -13.17
C VAL A 111 -6.27 -4.68 -14.36
N MET A 112 -6.76 -4.84 -15.59
CA MET A 112 -5.98 -4.60 -16.82
C MET A 112 -5.42 -3.17 -16.89
N ILE A 113 -6.17 -2.15 -16.45
CA ILE A 113 -5.65 -0.77 -16.35
C ILE A 113 -4.42 -0.70 -15.44
N GLY A 114 -4.37 -1.42 -14.33
CA GLY A 114 -3.20 -1.50 -13.47
C GLY A 114 -1.96 -1.98 -14.21
N ARG A 115 -2.11 -2.90 -15.18
CA ARG A 115 -1.00 -3.42 -15.99
C ARG A 115 -0.50 -2.46 -17.07
N HIS A 116 -1.24 -1.41 -17.39
CA HIS A 116 -0.84 -0.47 -18.45
C HIS A 116 0.57 0.13 -18.23
N CYS A 117 1.00 0.29 -16.98
CA CYS A 117 2.37 0.76 -16.68
C CYS A 117 3.48 -0.26 -17.03
N ARG A 118 3.11 -1.50 -17.38
CA ARG A 118 4.01 -2.61 -17.75
C ARG A 118 3.94 -2.99 -19.23
N THR A 119 3.03 -2.39 -20.01
CA THR A 119 2.96 -2.61 -21.45
C THR A 119 3.95 -1.73 -22.19
N SER A 120 4.57 -2.28 -23.22
CA SER A 120 5.56 -1.58 -24.04
C SER A 120 5.06 -1.25 -25.46
N THR A 121 3.86 -1.71 -25.81
CA THR A 121 3.28 -1.48 -27.13
C THR A 121 3.05 0.00 -27.40
N SER A 122 3.58 0.48 -28.52
CA SER A 122 3.34 1.87 -28.95
C SER A 122 1.89 2.04 -29.45
N ILE A 123 1.38 3.28 -29.40
CA ILE A 123 0.07 3.61 -29.95
C ILE A 123 -0.05 3.19 -31.41
N VAL A 124 1.04 3.31 -32.17
CA VAL A 124 1.10 2.94 -33.59
C VAL A 124 0.94 1.42 -33.77
N ASP A 125 1.64 0.63 -32.96
CA ASP A 125 1.52 -0.85 -32.98
C ASP A 125 0.11 -1.32 -32.61
N ALA A 126 -0.52 -0.65 -31.64
CA ALA A 126 -1.90 -0.92 -31.23
C ALA A 126 -2.91 -0.62 -32.36
N ILE A 127 -2.79 0.52 -33.02
CA ILE A 127 -3.67 0.93 -34.14
C ILE A 127 -3.50 -0.01 -35.35
N LEU A 128 -2.28 -0.45 -35.64
CA LEU A 128 -1.98 -1.36 -36.75
C LEU A 128 -2.33 -2.83 -36.46
N GLY A 129 -2.81 -3.14 -35.26
CA GLY A 129 -3.17 -4.53 -34.88
C GLY A 129 -1.98 -5.48 -34.97
N SER A 130 -0.79 -5.03 -34.58
CA SER A 130 0.42 -5.84 -34.72
C SER A 130 0.31 -7.13 -33.90
N ARG A 131 0.97 -8.22 -34.37
CA ARG A 131 1.05 -9.49 -33.61
C ARG A 131 1.62 -9.30 -32.21
N LYS A 132 2.50 -8.31 -32.02
CA LYS A 132 3.05 -7.93 -30.72
C LYS A 132 1.97 -7.36 -29.82
N ALA A 133 1.16 -6.42 -30.32
CA ALA A 133 0.05 -5.83 -29.57
C ALA A 133 -0.96 -6.87 -29.12
N ALA A 134 -1.39 -7.76 -30.03
CA ALA A 134 -2.32 -8.84 -29.70
C ALA A 134 -1.77 -9.81 -28.64
N ARG A 135 -0.47 -10.12 -28.69
CA ARG A 135 0.18 -10.97 -27.69
C ARG A 135 0.27 -10.29 -26.32
N GLU A 136 0.68 -9.01 -26.27
CA GLU A 136 0.74 -8.24 -25.02
C GLU A 136 -0.65 -8.09 -24.40
N GLU A 137 -1.70 -7.89 -25.20
CA GLU A 137 -3.09 -7.85 -24.75
C GLU A 137 -3.52 -9.18 -24.13
N GLN A 138 -3.25 -10.30 -24.80
CA GLN A 138 -3.57 -11.64 -24.29
C GLN A 138 -2.82 -11.94 -22.98
N GLU A 139 -1.54 -11.58 -22.88
CA GLU A 139 -0.76 -11.71 -21.65
C GLU A 139 -1.33 -10.81 -20.54
N CYS A 140 -1.79 -9.60 -20.87
CA CYS A 140 -2.43 -8.68 -19.93
C CYS A 140 -3.72 -9.28 -19.37
N VAL A 141 -4.59 -9.81 -20.24
CA VAL A 141 -5.85 -10.48 -19.85
C VAL A 141 -5.56 -11.66 -18.93
N GLU A 142 -4.66 -12.57 -19.34
CA GLU A 142 -4.34 -13.77 -18.57
C GLU A 142 -3.80 -13.42 -17.19
N LYS A 143 -2.79 -12.54 -17.08
CA LYS A 143 -2.23 -12.12 -15.81
C LYS A 143 -3.26 -11.41 -14.92
N SER A 144 -4.12 -10.57 -15.51
CA SER A 144 -5.20 -9.92 -14.79
C SER A 144 -6.20 -10.90 -14.23
N TYR A 145 -6.56 -11.93 -15.01
CA TYR A 145 -7.46 -12.98 -14.57
C TYR A 145 -6.86 -13.84 -13.45
N GLN A 146 -5.56 -14.14 -13.49
CA GLN A 146 -4.87 -14.83 -12.41
C GLN A 146 -4.88 -14.00 -11.11
N LEU A 147 -4.70 -12.68 -11.18
CA LEU A 147 -4.84 -11.81 -10.01
C LEU A 147 -6.27 -11.83 -9.45
N LEU A 148 -7.29 -11.84 -10.32
CA LEU A 148 -8.68 -11.96 -9.87
C LEU A 148 -8.94 -13.30 -9.17
N LYS A 149 -8.35 -14.40 -9.61
CA LYS A 149 -8.41 -15.69 -8.89
C LYS A 149 -7.82 -15.56 -7.49
N LYS A 150 -6.68 -14.90 -7.34
CA LYS A 150 -6.01 -14.70 -6.05
C LYS A 150 -6.84 -13.91 -5.05
N VAL A 151 -7.58 -12.90 -5.52
CA VAL A 151 -8.45 -12.10 -4.66
C VAL A 151 -9.89 -12.63 -4.57
N GLY A 152 -10.19 -13.80 -5.18
CA GLY A 152 -11.50 -14.43 -5.13
C GLY A 152 -12.59 -13.71 -5.95
N LEU A 153 -12.23 -13.10 -7.09
CA LEU A 153 -13.13 -12.34 -7.96
C LEU A 153 -13.21 -12.87 -9.40
N ALA A 154 -12.64 -14.05 -9.68
CA ALA A 154 -12.58 -14.59 -11.03
C ALA A 154 -13.96 -14.88 -11.64
N GLU A 155 -14.93 -15.32 -10.82
CA GLU A 155 -16.29 -15.67 -11.28
C GLU A 155 -17.09 -14.45 -11.72
N VAL A 156 -16.76 -13.27 -11.19
CA VAL A 156 -17.41 -11.98 -11.50
C VAL A 156 -16.57 -11.10 -12.42
N ALA A 157 -15.57 -11.66 -13.11
CA ALA A 157 -14.63 -10.92 -13.96
C ALA A 157 -15.32 -10.05 -15.04
N GLY A 158 -16.46 -10.52 -15.57
CA GLY A 158 -17.26 -9.81 -16.58
C GLY A 158 -18.27 -8.81 -16.02
N GLU A 159 -18.48 -8.75 -14.69
CA GLU A 159 -19.42 -7.81 -14.09
C GLU A 159 -18.85 -6.40 -14.00
N PHE A 160 -19.71 -5.38 -14.00
CA PHE A 160 -19.28 -4.01 -13.75
C PHE A 160 -18.86 -3.83 -12.28
N SER A 161 -17.74 -3.15 -12.06
CA SER A 161 -17.19 -2.98 -10.71
C SER A 161 -18.14 -2.25 -9.74
N ARG A 162 -19.04 -1.39 -10.25
CA ARG A 162 -20.08 -0.72 -9.45
C ARG A 162 -21.12 -1.68 -8.86
N ASN A 163 -21.28 -2.88 -9.41
CA ASN A 163 -22.26 -3.87 -8.95
C ASN A 163 -21.72 -4.74 -7.80
N LEU A 164 -20.42 -4.66 -7.52
CA LEU A 164 -19.80 -5.44 -6.47
C LEU A 164 -20.18 -4.91 -5.08
N ALA A 165 -20.31 -5.82 -4.10
CA ALA A 165 -20.35 -5.45 -2.69
C ALA A 165 -19.04 -4.75 -2.27
N TYR A 166 -19.10 -3.94 -1.20
CA TYR A 166 -18.00 -3.09 -0.75
C TYR A 166 -16.69 -3.87 -0.53
N GLY A 167 -16.73 -4.99 0.20
CA GLY A 167 -15.54 -5.83 0.43
C GLY A 167 -14.94 -6.39 -0.87
N ALA A 168 -15.78 -6.73 -1.87
CA ALA A 168 -15.31 -7.15 -3.18
C ALA A 168 -14.68 -6.01 -3.98
N GLN A 169 -15.22 -4.78 -3.88
CA GLN A 169 -14.60 -3.59 -4.48
C GLN A 169 -13.21 -3.32 -3.89
N ARG A 170 -13.04 -3.48 -2.58
CA ARG A 170 -11.76 -3.32 -1.90
C ARG A 170 -10.75 -4.38 -2.37
N ARG A 171 -11.16 -5.65 -2.48
CA ARG A 171 -10.30 -6.71 -3.04
C ARG A 171 -9.92 -6.43 -4.49
N LEU A 172 -10.84 -5.86 -5.29
CA LEU A 172 -10.54 -5.45 -6.67
C LEU A 172 -9.51 -4.31 -6.72
N GLU A 173 -9.59 -3.35 -5.82
CA GLU A 173 -8.61 -2.27 -5.73
C GLU A 173 -7.20 -2.81 -5.41
N ILE A 174 -7.10 -3.79 -4.50
CA ILE A 174 -5.84 -4.50 -4.21
C ILE A 174 -5.34 -5.25 -5.44
N ALA A 175 -6.21 -5.99 -6.15
CA ALA A 175 -5.84 -6.68 -7.37
C ALA A 175 -5.30 -5.75 -8.45
N ARG A 176 -5.93 -4.57 -8.63
CA ARG A 176 -5.46 -3.53 -9.55
C ARG A 176 -4.09 -2.97 -9.14
N ALA A 177 -3.84 -2.78 -7.85
CA ALA A 177 -2.54 -2.35 -7.36
C ALA A 177 -1.46 -3.43 -7.61
N LEU A 178 -1.76 -4.69 -7.34
CA LEU A 178 -0.88 -5.83 -7.63
C LEU A 178 -0.58 -5.99 -9.13
N ALA A 179 -1.53 -5.61 -9.99
CA ALA A 179 -1.33 -5.66 -11.44
C ALA A 179 -0.19 -4.78 -11.95
N THR A 180 0.29 -3.83 -11.12
CA THR A 180 1.48 -3.04 -11.43
C THR A 180 2.80 -3.77 -11.13
N ASP A 181 2.77 -5.06 -10.76
CA ASP A 181 3.92 -5.88 -10.33
C ASP A 181 4.80 -5.14 -9.29
N PRO A 182 4.25 -4.75 -8.11
CA PRO A 182 5.00 -3.98 -7.13
C PRO A 182 5.91 -4.87 -6.28
N PHE A 183 7.04 -4.33 -5.80
CA PHE A 183 7.81 -4.95 -4.72
C PHE A 183 7.37 -4.44 -3.33
N LEU A 184 6.65 -3.30 -3.29
CA LEU A 184 6.09 -2.70 -2.08
C LEU A 184 4.67 -2.21 -2.34
N LEU A 185 3.72 -2.68 -1.53
CA LEU A 185 2.31 -2.31 -1.58
C LEU A 185 1.94 -1.49 -0.34
N LEU A 186 1.40 -0.29 -0.55
CA LEU A 186 0.89 0.57 0.50
C LEU A 186 -0.63 0.45 0.58
N LEU A 187 -1.15 0.03 1.73
CA LEU A 187 -2.58 -0.13 1.99
C LEU A 187 -3.05 0.94 2.98
N ASP A 188 -3.99 1.77 2.55
CA ASP A 188 -4.52 2.89 3.34
C ASP A 188 -5.91 2.53 3.85
N GLU A 189 -6.00 2.15 5.12
CA GLU A 189 -7.22 1.69 5.83
C GLU A 189 -8.03 0.66 5.02
N PRO A 190 -7.43 -0.48 4.64
CA PRO A 190 -8.08 -1.43 3.74
C PRO A 190 -9.29 -2.12 4.36
N ALA A 191 -9.41 -2.22 5.70
CA ALA A 191 -10.54 -2.82 6.40
C ALA A 191 -11.66 -1.82 6.74
N ALA A 192 -11.48 -0.52 6.46
CA ALA A 192 -12.48 0.49 6.79
C ALA A 192 -13.85 0.17 6.17
N GLY A 193 -14.91 0.12 7.00
CA GLY A 193 -16.26 -0.16 6.56
C GLY A 193 -16.60 -1.64 6.31
N MET A 194 -15.69 -2.55 6.59
CA MET A 194 -15.90 -4.00 6.49
C MET A 194 -16.53 -4.56 7.77
N ASN A 195 -17.30 -5.65 7.61
CA ASN A 195 -17.76 -6.43 8.75
C ASN A 195 -16.63 -7.38 9.26
N PRO A 196 -16.76 -7.97 10.47
CA PRO A 196 -15.69 -8.82 11.02
C PRO A 196 -15.28 -10.01 10.15
N GLN A 197 -16.23 -10.60 9.41
CA GLN A 197 -15.94 -11.70 8.50
C GLN A 197 -15.11 -11.22 7.31
N GLU A 198 -15.48 -10.10 6.69
CA GLU A 198 -14.75 -9.49 5.58
C GLU A 198 -13.34 -9.05 6.01
N THR A 199 -13.19 -8.52 7.23
CA THR A 199 -11.88 -8.16 7.81
C THR A 199 -10.99 -9.40 7.94
N HIS A 200 -11.53 -10.52 8.45
CA HIS A 200 -10.76 -11.76 8.58
C HIS A 200 -10.33 -12.33 7.21
N GLU A 201 -11.20 -12.27 6.20
CA GLU A 201 -10.85 -12.65 4.82
C GLU A 201 -9.77 -11.75 4.22
N LEU A 202 -9.82 -10.45 4.53
CA LEU A 202 -8.81 -9.48 4.12
C LEU A 202 -7.45 -9.75 4.79
N ASP A 203 -7.41 -10.09 6.09
CA ASP A 203 -6.18 -10.47 6.81
C ASP A 203 -5.49 -11.64 6.12
N ALA A 204 -6.25 -12.71 5.83
CA ALA A 204 -5.75 -13.86 5.13
C ALA A 204 -5.25 -13.52 3.72
N LEU A 205 -5.93 -12.61 3.02
CA LEU A 205 -5.52 -12.15 1.69
C LEU A 205 -4.21 -11.37 1.76
N ILE A 206 -4.07 -10.42 2.70
CA ILE A 206 -2.85 -9.59 2.86
C ILE A 206 -1.64 -10.47 3.17
N THR A 207 -1.80 -11.41 4.10
CA THR A 207 -0.73 -12.37 4.46
C THR A 207 -0.34 -13.22 3.26
N ARG A 208 -1.32 -13.74 2.51
CA ARG A 208 -1.06 -14.53 1.29
C ARG A 208 -0.35 -13.73 0.19
N ILE A 209 -0.71 -12.44 0.00
CA ILE A 209 -0.03 -11.55 -0.95
C ILE A 209 1.45 -11.42 -0.58
N ARG A 210 1.77 -11.16 0.69
CA ARG A 210 3.16 -11.12 1.16
C ARG A 210 3.90 -12.41 0.85
N ASP A 211 3.31 -13.55 1.17
CA ASP A 211 3.98 -14.86 1.11
C ASP A 211 4.14 -15.38 -0.32
N GLU A 212 3.10 -15.26 -1.16
CA GLU A 212 3.10 -15.80 -2.52
C GLU A 212 3.73 -14.85 -3.54
N GLU A 213 3.40 -13.54 -3.47
CA GLU A 213 3.89 -12.54 -4.41
C GLU A 213 5.24 -11.94 -4.00
N LYS A 214 5.73 -12.26 -2.79
CA LYS A 214 6.96 -11.68 -2.21
C LYS A 214 6.95 -10.15 -2.16
N VAL A 215 5.77 -9.58 -2.00
CA VAL A 215 5.53 -8.13 -1.90
C VAL A 215 5.61 -7.74 -0.43
N ALA A 216 6.45 -6.76 -0.10
CA ALA A 216 6.39 -6.13 1.22
C ALA A 216 5.17 -5.22 1.32
N ILE A 217 4.64 -5.05 2.52
CA ILE A 217 3.40 -4.29 2.72
C ILE A 217 3.62 -3.22 3.78
N LEU A 218 3.24 -1.97 3.47
CA LEU A 218 3.08 -0.90 4.45
C LEU A 218 1.58 -0.62 4.61
N LEU A 219 1.09 -0.77 5.84
CA LEU A 219 -0.31 -0.71 6.18
C LEU A 219 -0.58 0.49 7.11
N ILE A 220 -1.55 1.35 6.76
CA ILE A 220 -2.21 2.22 7.76
C ILE A 220 -3.49 1.54 8.17
N GLU A 221 -3.70 1.37 9.47
CA GLU A 221 -4.93 0.83 10.04
C GLU A 221 -5.17 1.37 11.44
N HIS A 222 -6.44 1.36 11.84
CA HIS A 222 -6.88 1.66 13.18
C HIS A 222 -7.59 0.46 13.84
N ASP A 223 -7.88 -0.60 13.10
CA ASP A 223 -8.27 -1.88 13.68
C ASP A 223 -7.05 -2.58 14.29
N MET A 224 -6.92 -2.42 15.61
CA MET A 224 -5.78 -2.99 16.35
C MET A 224 -5.72 -4.51 16.29
N LYS A 225 -6.87 -5.21 16.12
CA LYS A 225 -6.88 -6.67 16.01
C LYS A 225 -6.21 -7.10 14.72
N LEU A 226 -6.56 -6.48 13.60
CA LEU A 226 -5.92 -6.69 12.30
C LEU A 226 -4.42 -6.40 12.40
N VAL A 227 -4.06 -5.21 12.88
CA VAL A 227 -2.66 -4.78 12.99
C VAL A 227 -1.82 -5.77 13.79
N MET A 228 -2.28 -6.16 14.99
CA MET A 228 -1.55 -7.08 15.88
C MET A 228 -1.46 -8.51 15.32
N ASN A 229 -2.40 -8.90 14.46
CA ASN A 229 -2.46 -10.26 13.90
C ASN A 229 -1.50 -10.47 12.73
N ILE A 230 -1.35 -9.47 11.85
CA ILE A 230 -0.62 -9.67 10.58
C ILE A 230 0.71 -8.93 10.48
N SER A 231 0.98 -7.95 11.36
CA SER A 231 2.18 -7.13 11.23
C SER A 231 3.41 -7.79 11.86
N ASP A 232 4.52 -7.74 11.17
CA ASP A 232 5.83 -8.15 11.71
C ASP A 232 6.41 -7.04 12.58
N ARG A 233 6.17 -5.77 12.20
CA ARG A 233 6.67 -4.58 12.89
C ARG A 233 5.68 -3.43 12.79
N ILE A 234 5.59 -2.65 13.85
CA ILE A 234 4.65 -1.53 13.97
C ILE A 234 5.41 -0.26 14.29
N TYR A 235 5.09 0.82 13.60
CA TYR A 235 5.48 2.19 13.91
C TYR A 235 4.28 2.95 14.45
N VAL A 236 4.47 3.69 15.52
CA VAL A 236 3.41 4.49 16.16
C VAL A 236 3.73 5.96 16.01
N MET A 237 2.77 6.71 15.46
CA MET A 237 2.84 8.16 15.33
C MET A 237 1.85 8.84 16.25
N GLU A 238 2.25 9.99 16.79
CA GLU A 238 1.41 10.92 17.54
C GLU A 238 1.88 12.34 17.28
N TYR A 239 0.95 13.27 17.03
CA TYR A 239 1.24 14.69 16.75
C TYR A 239 2.39 14.90 15.74
N GLY A 240 2.39 14.14 14.66
CA GLY A 240 3.40 14.24 13.61
C GLY A 240 4.76 13.60 13.92
N LYS A 241 4.93 12.96 15.07
CA LYS A 241 6.20 12.34 15.51
C LYS A 241 6.08 10.83 15.65
N LYS A 242 7.17 10.13 15.45
CA LYS A 242 7.27 8.71 15.80
C LYS A 242 7.54 8.59 17.30
N ILE A 243 6.59 7.99 18.05
CA ILE A 243 6.70 7.79 19.50
C ILE A 243 7.18 6.40 19.92
N ALA A 244 6.95 5.39 19.05
CA ALA A 244 7.39 4.03 19.31
C ALA A 244 7.59 3.25 17.98
N GLN A 245 8.36 2.17 18.06
CA GLN A 245 8.44 1.13 17.03
C GLN A 245 8.81 -0.19 17.69
N GLY A 246 8.34 -1.31 17.16
CA GLY A 246 8.64 -2.65 17.67
C GLY A 246 7.74 -3.71 17.08
N THR A 247 7.85 -4.93 17.62
CA THR A 247 6.93 -6.03 17.35
C THR A 247 5.54 -5.73 17.93
N PRO A 248 4.47 -6.41 17.47
CA PRO A 248 3.13 -6.25 18.04
C PRO A 248 3.11 -6.37 19.56
N GLN A 249 3.87 -7.32 20.14
CA GLN A 249 3.93 -7.52 21.58
C GLN A 249 4.58 -6.33 22.30
N GLU A 250 5.70 -5.82 21.79
CA GLU A 250 6.37 -4.65 22.36
C GLU A 250 5.50 -3.39 22.32
N ILE A 251 4.75 -3.21 21.23
CA ILE A 251 3.84 -2.06 21.07
C ILE A 251 2.65 -2.16 22.02
N LYS A 252 2.07 -3.35 22.19
CA LYS A 252 0.95 -3.58 23.11
C LYS A 252 1.29 -3.24 24.56
N GLU A 253 2.53 -3.45 24.97
CA GLU A 253 3.02 -3.22 26.35
C GLU A 253 3.66 -1.84 26.54
N ASN A 254 3.76 -1.03 25.47
CA ASN A 254 4.47 0.25 25.53
C ASN A 254 3.63 1.33 26.22
N PRO A 255 4.08 1.91 27.37
CA PRO A 255 3.30 2.88 28.11
C PRO A 255 2.95 4.14 27.31
N LYS A 256 3.86 4.62 26.43
CA LYS A 256 3.61 5.79 25.57
C LYS A 256 2.50 5.54 24.55
N VAL A 257 2.43 4.30 24.03
CA VAL A 257 1.38 3.92 23.08
C VAL A 257 0.03 3.83 23.79
N ILE A 258 0.00 3.22 24.97
CA ILE A 258 -1.21 3.13 25.79
C ILE A 258 -1.74 4.53 26.13
N GLU A 259 -0.86 5.45 26.56
CA GLU A 259 -1.21 6.83 26.89
C GLU A 259 -1.79 7.58 25.67
N ALA A 260 -1.15 7.44 24.48
CA ALA A 260 -1.59 8.09 23.24
C ALA A 260 -3.01 7.69 22.83
N TYR A 261 -3.40 6.43 23.05
CA TYR A 261 -4.74 5.92 22.73
C TYR A 261 -5.78 6.20 23.82
N LEU A 262 -5.39 6.16 25.12
CA LEU A 262 -6.30 6.51 26.22
C LEU A 262 -6.62 8.02 26.25
N GLY A 263 -5.70 8.86 25.77
CA GLY A 263 -5.93 10.30 25.65
C GLY A 263 -7.04 10.65 24.65
N GLU A 264 -7.24 9.85 23.59
CA GLU A 264 -8.35 10.04 22.64
C GLU A 264 -9.73 9.74 23.28
N GLU A 265 -9.82 8.68 24.07
CA GLU A 265 -11.11 8.32 24.74
C GLU A 265 -11.56 9.37 25.77
N ALA A 266 -10.62 10.17 26.30
CA ALA A 266 -10.91 11.25 27.25
C ALA A 266 -11.39 12.56 26.58
N HIS A 267 -11.25 12.70 25.27
CA HIS A 267 -11.60 13.88 24.47
C HIS A 267 -12.70 13.64 23.42
N ALA A 268 -13.24 12.42 23.32
CA ALA A 268 -14.35 12.04 22.45
C ALA A 268 -15.68 12.02 23.23
#